data_dcb8eccc81b745b0c8dd185b1d6a73ba
#
_entry.id   dcb8eccc81b745b0c8dd185b1d6a73ba
#
_cell.length_a   1.000
_cell.length_b   1.000
_cell.length_c   1.000
_cell.angle_alpha   90.00
_cell.angle_beta   90.00
_cell.angle_gamma   90.00
#
_symmetry.space_group_name_H-M   'P 1'
#
loop_
_entity.id
_entity.type
_entity.pdbx_description
1 polymer ?
#
loop_
_entity_poly.entity_id
_entity_poly.type
_entity_poly.pdbx_seq_one_letter_code
_entity_poly.pdbx_strand_id
1 'polypeptide(L)'
;MDYKKAVYLLRPYDDYNAALAFMSADYNHSALDVLSRLDDTDPKVCYLKAMVLSRLGQQEEAQKYYRLCLAYDPYMRHRANLDPEMHLLVKQDNNNY
;
A
#
# COMPACT_ATOMS: atom_id res chain seq x y z
N MET A 1 0.09 -32.29 2.45
CA MET A 1 0.66 -31.21 1.64
C MET A 1 1.25 -30.16 2.54
N ASP A 2 2.46 -29.75 2.22
CA ASP A 2 3.09 -28.69 2.99
C ASP A 2 2.60 -27.33 2.47
N TYR A 3 1.59 -26.81 3.12
CA TYR A 3 0.98 -25.56 2.77
C TYR A 3 1.96 -24.38 2.83
N LYS A 4 2.80 -24.37 3.86
CA LYS A 4 3.80 -23.31 4.03
C LYS A 4 4.81 -23.30 2.90
N LYS A 5 5.19 -24.45 2.42
CA LYS A 5 6.15 -24.57 1.33
C LYS A 5 5.56 -24.05 0.02
N ALA A 6 4.29 -24.36 -0.26
CA ALA A 6 3.63 -23.87 -1.45
C ALA A 6 3.52 -22.33 -1.43
N VAL A 7 3.13 -21.78 -0.31
CA VAL A 7 3.05 -20.33 -0.11
C VAL A 7 4.41 -19.69 -0.30
N TYR A 8 5.45 -20.32 0.21
CA TYR A 8 6.80 -19.79 0.11
C TYR A 8 7.29 -19.71 -1.34
N LEU A 9 6.99 -20.72 -2.14
CA LEU A 9 7.38 -20.74 -3.55
C LEU A 9 6.67 -19.68 -4.39
N LEU A 10 5.44 -19.32 -4.00
CA LEU A 10 4.65 -18.32 -4.69
C LEU A 10 4.73 -16.94 -4.02
N ARG A 11 5.69 -16.75 -3.16
CA ARG A 11 5.77 -15.66 -2.22
C ARG A 11 5.58 -14.26 -2.81
N PRO A 12 6.19 -13.86 -3.93
CA PRO A 12 6.01 -12.50 -4.43
C PRO A 12 4.55 -12.15 -4.69
N TYR A 13 3.79 -13.10 -5.22
CA TYR A 13 2.38 -12.90 -5.49
C TYR A 13 1.53 -13.08 -4.24
N ASP A 14 1.89 -14.09 -3.43
CA ASP A 14 1.12 -14.40 -2.22
C ASP A 14 1.22 -13.28 -1.20
N ASP A 15 2.39 -12.66 -1.04
CA ASP A 15 2.55 -11.58 -0.07
C ASP A 15 1.71 -10.37 -0.48
N TYR A 16 1.71 -9.99 -1.77
CA TYR A 16 0.90 -8.90 -2.25
C TYR A 16 -0.59 -9.22 -2.10
N ASN A 17 -0.99 -10.41 -2.51
CA ASN A 17 -2.38 -10.85 -2.40
C ASN A 17 -2.80 -11.03 -0.94
N ALA A 18 -1.90 -11.48 -0.08
CA ALA A 18 -2.18 -11.57 1.34
C ALA A 18 -2.44 -10.19 1.94
N ALA A 19 -1.66 -9.19 1.53
CA ALA A 19 -1.88 -7.82 1.98
C ALA A 19 -3.26 -7.32 1.56
N LEU A 20 -3.65 -7.57 0.30
CA LEU A 20 -4.97 -7.19 -0.19
C LEU A 20 -6.09 -7.89 0.59
N ALA A 21 -5.91 -9.17 0.90
CA ALA A 21 -6.88 -9.93 1.67
C ALA A 21 -7.02 -9.38 3.09
N PHE A 22 -5.90 -9.07 3.74
CA PHE A 22 -5.92 -8.46 5.07
C PHE A 22 -6.60 -7.09 5.05
N MET A 23 -6.31 -6.29 4.03
CA MET A 23 -6.95 -4.99 3.89
C MET A 23 -8.46 -5.11 3.69
N SER A 24 -8.89 -6.08 2.90
CA SER A 24 -10.32 -6.33 2.67
C SER A 24 -11.05 -6.76 3.94
N ALA A 25 -10.34 -7.45 4.83
CA ALA A 25 -10.89 -7.90 6.11
C ALA A 25 -10.66 -6.89 7.24
N ASP A 26 -10.10 -5.73 6.92
CA ASP A 26 -9.78 -4.67 7.88
C ASP A 26 -8.70 -5.05 8.89
N TYR A 27 -7.88 -6.02 8.56
CA TYR A 27 -6.71 -6.38 9.37
C TYR A 27 -5.50 -5.54 8.94
N ASN A 28 -5.56 -4.25 9.27
CA ASN A 28 -4.62 -3.28 8.72
C ASN A 28 -3.19 -3.46 9.22
N HIS A 29 -3.01 -3.82 10.48
CA HIS A 29 -1.66 -4.09 11.02
C HIS A 29 -1.02 -5.29 10.36
N SER A 30 -1.81 -6.34 10.12
CA SER A 30 -1.32 -7.53 9.42
C SER A 30 -0.94 -7.20 7.98
N ALA A 31 -1.75 -6.39 7.32
CA ALA A 31 -1.46 -5.94 5.96
C ALA A 31 -0.17 -5.13 5.92
N LEU A 32 0.01 -4.22 6.86
CA LEU A 32 1.22 -3.40 6.92
C LEU A 32 2.47 -4.26 7.15
N ASP A 33 2.36 -5.26 8.02
CA ASP A 33 3.46 -6.18 8.29
C ASP A 33 3.89 -6.91 7.03
N VAL A 34 2.94 -7.41 6.25
CA VAL A 34 3.23 -8.07 4.98
C VAL A 34 3.86 -7.10 4.00
N LEU A 35 3.26 -5.91 3.84
CA LEU A 35 3.76 -4.91 2.90
C LEU A 35 5.17 -4.43 3.25
N SER A 36 5.52 -4.43 4.53
CA SER A 36 6.84 -4.00 4.99
C SER A 36 7.95 -4.95 4.55
N ARG A 37 7.60 -6.16 4.15
CA ARG A 37 8.56 -7.14 3.64
C ARG A 37 8.68 -7.12 2.13
N LEU A 38 7.85 -6.31 1.46
CA LEU A 38 7.87 -6.19 0.01
C LEU A 38 8.76 -5.02 -0.44
N ASP A 39 9.03 -4.98 -1.72
CA ASP A 39 9.96 -4.01 -2.32
C ASP A 39 9.33 -2.61 -2.34
N ASP A 40 9.95 -1.66 -1.66
CA ASP A 40 9.49 -0.26 -1.60
C ASP A 40 9.70 0.49 -2.91
N THR A 41 10.40 -0.09 -3.88
CA THR A 41 10.55 0.54 -5.18
C THR A 41 9.39 0.24 -6.12
N ASP A 42 8.48 -0.66 -5.71
CA ASP A 42 7.27 -0.95 -6.48
C ASP A 42 6.18 0.06 -6.12
N PRO A 43 5.73 0.87 -7.09
CA PRO A 43 4.70 1.88 -6.79
C PRO A 43 3.38 1.27 -6.26
N LYS A 44 3.04 0.05 -6.66
CA LYS A 44 1.86 -0.63 -6.15
C LYS A 44 1.98 -0.92 -4.66
N VAL A 45 3.16 -1.33 -4.21
CA VAL A 45 3.44 -1.59 -2.81
C VAL A 45 3.36 -0.29 -2.02
N CYS A 46 3.99 0.77 -2.52
CA CYS A 46 3.93 2.08 -1.88
C CYS A 46 2.51 2.60 -1.77
N TYR A 47 1.70 2.37 -2.80
CA TYR A 47 0.29 2.77 -2.81
C TYR A 47 -0.49 2.10 -1.69
N LEU A 48 -0.34 0.77 -1.56
CA LEU A 48 -1.02 0.03 -0.51
C LEU A 48 -0.52 0.40 0.88
N LYS A 49 0.79 0.63 1.03
CA LYS A 49 1.33 1.10 2.31
C LYS A 49 0.73 2.44 2.71
N ALA A 50 0.64 3.37 1.77
CA ALA A 50 0.05 4.67 2.02
C ALA A 50 -1.40 4.52 2.48
N MET A 51 -2.17 3.66 1.81
CA MET A 51 -3.57 3.42 2.15
C MET A 51 -3.71 2.84 3.55
N VAL A 52 -2.93 1.80 3.86
CA VAL A 52 -2.99 1.14 5.17
C VAL A 52 -2.57 2.08 6.29
N LEU A 53 -1.49 2.83 6.08
CA LEU A 53 -1.02 3.79 7.07
C LEU A 53 -2.06 4.88 7.33
N SER A 54 -2.75 5.31 6.28
CA SER A 54 -3.84 6.28 6.42
C SER A 54 -4.98 5.71 7.26
N ARG A 55 -5.35 4.44 7.03
CA ARG A 55 -6.37 3.76 7.84
C ARG A 55 -5.97 3.68 9.31
N LEU A 56 -4.67 3.51 9.58
CA LEU A 56 -4.14 3.41 10.93
C LEU A 56 -3.93 4.78 11.60
N GLY A 57 -4.25 5.86 10.91
CA GLY A 57 -4.09 7.20 11.43
C GLY A 57 -2.69 7.76 11.36
N GLN A 58 -1.77 7.08 10.71
CA GLN A 58 -0.38 7.52 10.57
C GLN A 58 -0.23 8.33 9.29
N GLN A 59 -0.77 9.55 9.31
CA GLN A 59 -0.90 10.36 8.10
C GLN A 59 0.45 10.83 7.54
N GLU A 60 1.44 11.13 8.39
CA GLU A 60 2.74 11.56 7.92
C GLU A 60 3.46 10.45 7.15
N GLU A 61 3.45 9.24 7.69
CA GLU A 61 4.04 8.09 7.01
C GLU A 61 3.26 7.75 5.74
N ALA A 62 1.93 7.82 5.81
CA ALA A 62 1.09 7.58 4.65
C ALA A 62 1.43 8.55 3.52
N GLN A 63 1.61 9.82 3.84
CA GLN A 63 1.95 10.85 2.88
C GLN A 63 3.32 10.58 2.24
N LYS A 64 4.27 10.15 3.04
CA LYS A 64 5.61 9.80 2.57
C LYS A 64 5.55 8.69 1.51
N TYR A 65 4.82 7.62 1.78
CA TYR A 65 4.71 6.51 0.83
C TYR A 65 3.88 6.89 -0.39
N TYR A 66 2.89 7.75 -0.24
CA TYR A 66 2.12 8.25 -1.38
C TYR A 66 3.03 9.04 -2.33
N ARG A 67 3.86 9.93 -1.80
CA ARG A 67 4.82 10.69 -2.61
C ARG A 67 5.83 9.78 -3.28
N LEU A 68 6.30 8.78 -2.57
CA LEU A 68 7.23 7.80 -3.13
C LEU A 68 6.59 7.04 -4.28
N CYS A 69 5.33 6.64 -4.12
CA CYS A 69 4.54 6.00 -5.17
C CYS A 69 4.51 6.85 -6.43
N LEU A 70 4.22 8.15 -6.28
CA LEU A 70 4.15 9.06 -7.42
C LEU A 70 5.51 9.32 -8.05
N ALA A 71 6.58 9.24 -7.27
CA ALA A 71 7.93 9.39 -7.79
C ALA A 71 8.30 8.25 -8.71
N TYR A 72 7.88 7.03 -8.36
CA TYR A 72 8.14 5.85 -9.20
C TYR A 72 7.18 5.74 -10.37
N ASP A 73 5.92 6.14 -10.18
CA ASP A 73 4.89 6.05 -11.22
C ASP A 73 3.91 7.20 -11.09
N PRO A 74 4.14 8.30 -11.84
CA PRO A 74 3.25 9.47 -11.78
C PRO A 74 1.80 9.18 -12.16
N TYR A 75 1.56 8.13 -12.96
CA TYR A 75 0.20 7.77 -13.36
C TYR A 75 -0.66 7.26 -12.19
N MET A 76 -0.02 6.87 -11.10
CA MET A 76 -0.76 6.45 -9.90
C MET A 76 -1.57 7.60 -9.30
N ARG A 77 -1.24 8.85 -9.61
CA ARG A 77 -2.06 10.01 -9.22
C ARG A 77 -3.49 9.89 -9.78
N HIS A 78 -3.60 9.44 -11.01
CA HIS A 78 -4.90 9.21 -11.64
C HIS A 78 -5.74 8.22 -10.85
N ARG A 79 -5.12 7.10 -10.49
CA ARG A 79 -5.77 6.06 -9.70
C ARG A 79 -6.18 6.59 -8.33
N ALA A 80 -5.29 7.33 -7.68
CA ALA A 80 -5.55 7.90 -6.36
C ALA A 80 -6.71 8.91 -6.40
N ASN A 81 -6.79 9.70 -7.46
CA ASN A 81 -7.88 10.66 -7.62
C ASN A 81 -9.26 10.00 -7.69
N LEU A 82 -9.31 8.76 -8.18
CA LEU A 82 -10.55 8.00 -8.31
C LEU A 82 -10.86 7.15 -7.08
N ASP A 83 -9.95 7.11 -6.12
CA ASP A 83 -10.06 6.25 -4.94
C ASP A 83 -10.45 7.09 -3.73
N PRO A 84 -11.68 6.92 -3.20
CA PRO A 84 -12.13 7.70 -2.04
C PRO A 84 -11.23 7.55 -0.81
N GLU A 85 -10.61 6.39 -0.62
CA GLU A 85 -9.70 6.15 0.49
C GLU A 85 -8.44 7.00 0.43
N MET A 86 -8.02 7.36 -0.78
CA MET A 86 -6.81 8.15 -0.98
C MET A 86 -7.08 9.65 -0.97
N HIS A 87 -8.33 10.05 -0.81
CA HIS A 87 -8.74 11.44 -0.94
C HIS A 87 -7.95 12.40 -0.05
N LEU A 88 -7.74 12.03 1.21
CA LEU A 88 -7.02 12.87 2.16
C LEU A 88 -5.55 13.05 1.75
N LEU A 89 -4.92 11.98 1.30
CA LEU A 89 -3.53 12.03 0.87
C LEU A 89 -3.36 12.86 -0.40
N VAL A 90 -4.28 12.70 -1.35
CA VAL A 90 -4.29 13.49 -2.58
C VAL A 90 -4.45 14.97 -2.26
N LYS A 91 -5.39 15.30 -1.38
CA LYS A 91 -5.66 16.67 -0.98
C LYS A 91 -4.46 17.31 -0.31
N GLN A 92 -3.81 16.59 0.61
CA GLN A 92 -2.62 17.10 1.29
C GLN A 92 -1.45 17.32 0.32
N ASP A 93 -1.28 16.40 -0.61
CA ASP A 93 -0.22 16.54 -1.61
C ASP A 93 -0.45 17.77 -2.47
N ASN A 94 -1.69 17.99 -2.90
CA ASN A 94 -2.04 19.17 -3.71
C ASN A 94 -1.85 20.47 -2.94
N ASN A 95 -2.08 20.48 -1.64
CA ASN A 95 -1.94 21.66 -0.80
C ASN A 95 -0.49 22.03 -0.48
N ASN A 96 0.45 21.13 -0.75
CA ASN A 96 1.87 21.36 -0.49
C ASN A 96 2.61 22.01 -1.67
N TYR A 97 1.91 22.37 -2.73
CA TYR A 97 2.48 23.03 -3.90
C TYR A 97 2.17 24.51 -3.91
#